data_bb95ab02129a2a98d89fe1da433d63e1
#
_entry.id   bb95ab02129a2a98d89fe1da433d63e1
#
_cell.length_a   1.000
_cell.length_b   1.000
_cell.length_c   1.000
_cell.angle_alpha   90.00
_cell.angle_beta   90.00
_cell.angle_gamma   90.00
#
_symmetry.space_group_name_H-M   'P 1'
#
loop_
_entity.id
_entity.type
_entity.pdbx_description
1 polymer ?
#
loop_
_entity_poly.entity_id
_entity_poly.type
_entity_poly.pdbx_seq_one_letter_code
_entity_poly.pdbx_strand_id
1 'polypeptide(L)'
;EYLIDGLIEDRALSAVVGASGAGKSAVVLDMILSVARGLPWKGHPVKRTRVLYIAGEGVSGAAQRVKAWETQHAVGVGQDLFMIPEAVLLAGSDAHRVWPWLAANVRANDIGLVVFDTLARMAVGLDENSAQDMGKAVGLFDRLRKESGAGVMVVHHTKRGAETARGSSALFGALDSEVLVRKADEDDDGEGSDGLAVEVVSTKQKNAPVGTETNVWLQSGHGSVIVTDANGGT
;
A
#
# COMPACT_ATOMS: atom_id res chain seq x y z
N GLU A 1 -10.72 -7.76 -12.81
CA GLU A 1 -10.98 -6.31 -12.57
C GLU A 1 -9.83 -5.73 -11.76
N TYR A 2 -9.54 -4.44 -11.98
CA TYR A 2 -8.51 -3.71 -11.25
C TYR A 2 -9.12 -2.71 -10.27
N LEU A 3 -8.43 -2.51 -9.15
CA LEU A 3 -8.65 -1.40 -8.23
C LEU A 3 -7.88 -0.15 -8.71
N ILE A 4 -6.62 -0.36 -9.16
CA ILE A 4 -5.81 0.62 -9.89
C ILE A 4 -5.34 -0.10 -11.16
N ASP A 5 -5.76 0.38 -12.31
CA ASP A 5 -5.57 -0.31 -13.59
C ASP A 5 -4.10 -0.61 -13.88
N GLY A 6 -3.80 -1.86 -14.22
CA GLY A 6 -2.44 -2.35 -14.49
C GLY A 6 -1.53 -2.53 -13.26
N LEU A 7 -1.95 -2.11 -12.05
CA LEU A 7 -1.13 -2.15 -10.84
C LEU A 7 -1.72 -3.04 -9.73
N ILE A 8 -2.95 -2.80 -9.33
CA ILE A 8 -3.57 -3.47 -8.18
C ILE A 8 -4.88 -4.11 -8.61
N GLU A 9 -4.98 -5.43 -8.47
CA GLU A 9 -6.23 -6.15 -8.73
C GLU A 9 -7.28 -5.88 -7.64
N ASP A 10 -8.55 -5.82 -8.03
CA ASP A 10 -9.67 -5.65 -7.10
C ASP A 10 -9.88 -6.91 -6.26
N ARG A 11 -10.19 -6.75 -4.98
CA ARG A 11 -10.45 -7.84 -4.00
C ARG A 11 -9.31 -8.86 -3.90
N ALA A 12 -8.12 -8.47 -4.28
CA ALA A 12 -6.91 -9.30 -4.33
C ALA A 12 -6.08 -9.21 -3.03
N LEU A 13 -5.12 -10.11 -2.88
CA LEU A 13 -4.00 -9.95 -1.96
C LEU A 13 -2.85 -9.33 -2.73
N SER A 14 -2.54 -8.09 -2.41
CA SER A 14 -1.54 -7.30 -3.10
C SER A 14 -0.40 -6.89 -2.15
N ALA A 15 0.79 -6.65 -2.69
CA ALA A 15 1.88 -6.06 -1.92
C ALA A 15 2.47 -4.84 -2.64
N VAL A 16 2.88 -3.84 -1.85
CA VAL A 16 3.76 -2.76 -2.29
C VAL A 16 5.09 -2.96 -1.57
N VAL A 17 6.14 -3.24 -2.33
CA VAL A 17 7.46 -3.60 -1.83
C VAL A 17 8.50 -2.56 -2.21
N GLY A 18 9.63 -2.52 -1.50
CA GLY A 18 10.74 -1.63 -1.81
C GLY A 18 11.68 -1.45 -0.63
N ALA A 19 12.86 -0.86 -0.87
CA ALA A 19 13.84 -0.60 0.17
C ALA A 19 13.29 0.33 1.27
N SER A 20 13.89 0.29 2.46
CA SER A 20 13.59 1.27 3.50
C SER A 20 13.97 2.67 3.00
N GLY A 21 13.08 3.66 3.20
CA GLY A 21 13.30 5.02 2.71
C GLY A 21 13.04 5.25 1.22
N ALA A 22 12.54 4.25 0.47
CA ALA A 22 12.17 4.40 -0.95
C ALA A 22 10.83 5.17 -1.17
N GLY A 23 10.16 5.64 -0.12
CA GLY A 23 8.93 6.40 -0.28
C GLY A 23 7.64 5.58 -0.32
N LYS A 24 7.69 4.26 -0.09
CA LYS A 24 6.52 3.36 -0.17
C LYS A 24 5.24 3.90 0.48
N SER A 25 5.32 4.29 1.76
CA SER A 25 4.13 4.77 2.49
C SER A 25 3.56 6.08 1.93
N ALA A 26 4.40 6.94 1.31
CA ALA A 26 3.92 8.14 0.63
C ALA A 26 3.17 7.76 -0.66
N VAL A 27 3.76 6.90 -1.48
CA VAL A 27 3.16 6.38 -2.72
C VAL A 27 1.87 5.63 -2.42
N VAL A 28 1.87 4.74 -1.42
CA VAL A 28 0.67 3.97 -1.01
C VAL A 28 -0.45 4.90 -0.56
N LEU A 29 -0.15 5.91 0.28
CA LEU A 29 -1.16 6.87 0.71
C LEU A 29 -1.74 7.64 -0.48
N ASP A 30 -0.92 8.11 -1.42
CA ASP A 30 -1.37 8.80 -2.63
C ASP A 30 -2.28 7.88 -3.49
N MET A 31 -1.89 6.61 -3.70
CA MET A 31 -2.71 5.60 -4.38
C MET A 31 -4.08 5.40 -3.73
N ILE A 32 -4.10 5.14 -2.43
CA ILE A 32 -5.35 4.80 -1.74
C ILE A 32 -6.28 5.99 -1.54
N LEU A 33 -5.74 7.21 -1.45
CA LEU A 33 -6.54 8.44 -1.43
C LEU A 33 -7.20 8.67 -2.78
N SER A 34 -6.47 8.43 -3.87
CA SER A 34 -7.03 8.45 -5.24
C SER A 34 -8.15 7.40 -5.39
N VAL A 35 -7.94 6.17 -4.90
CA VAL A 35 -8.97 5.12 -4.86
C VAL A 35 -10.18 5.55 -4.02
N ALA A 36 -9.97 6.10 -2.82
CA ALA A 36 -11.05 6.54 -1.96
C ALA A 36 -11.92 7.62 -2.64
N ARG A 37 -11.33 8.49 -3.44
CA ARG A 37 -12.04 9.55 -4.14
C ARG A 37 -12.49 9.20 -5.57
N GLY A 38 -11.99 8.08 -6.13
CA GLY A 38 -12.26 7.70 -7.52
C GLY A 38 -11.55 8.61 -8.53
N LEU A 39 -10.44 9.21 -8.13
CA LEU A 39 -9.58 10.01 -9.01
C LEU A 39 -8.55 9.09 -9.67
N PRO A 40 -8.29 9.23 -10.98
CA PRO A 40 -7.21 8.47 -11.60
C PRO A 40 -5.89 8.66 -10.85
N TRP A 41 -5.14 7.57 -10.64
CA TRP A 41 -3.83 7.66 -10.04
C TRP A 41 -2.77 7.74 -11.13
N LYS A 42 -2.14 8.89 -11.31
CA LYS A 42 -1.08 9.14 -12.31
C LYS A 42 -1.43 8.57 -13.71
N GLY A 43 -2.64 8.87 -14.17
CA GLY A 43 -3.15 8.38 -15.46
C GLY A 43 -3.79 6.98 -15.43
N HIS A 44 -3.63 6.20 -14.34
CA HIS A 44 -4.28 4.90 -14.20
C HIS A 44 -5.72 5.06 -13.71
N PRO A 45 -6.72 4.55 -14.43
CA PRO A 45 -8.10 4.50 -13.95
C PRO A 45 -8.20 3.77 -12.61
N VAL A 46 -9.06 4.25 -11.71
CA VAL A 46 -9.29 3.59 -10.43
C VAL A 46 -10.75 3.21 -10.24
N LYS A 47 -10.98 2.11 -9.54
CA LYS A 47 -12.28 1.74 -9.01
C LYS A 47 -12.45 2.37 -7.63
N ARG A 48 -13.40 3.31 -7.49
CA ARG A 48 -13.65 3.95 -6.19
C ARG A 48 -14.15 2.96 -5.15
N THR A 49 -13.54 2.98 -3.98
CA THR A 49 -14.03 2.26 -2.80
C THR A 49 -13.56 2.92 -1.52
N ARG A 50 -14.22 2.63 -0.39
CA ARG A 50 -13.73 3.03 0.94
C ARG A 50 -12.50 2.25 1.31
N VAL A 51 -11.58 2.90 2.01
CA VAL A 51 -10.28 2.33 2.37
C VAL A 51 -10.10 2.36 3.89
N LEU A 52 -9.59 1.26 4.45
CA LEU A 52 -9.06 1.20 5.80
C LEU A 52 -7.53 1.14 5.73
N TYR A 53 -6.86 2.15 6.28
CA TYR A 53 -5.42 2.20 6.40
C TYR A 53 -4.98 1.93 7.85
N ILE A 54 -4.20 0.88 8.06
CA ILE A 54 -3.69 0.46 9.36
C ILE A 54 -2.22 0.86 9.42
N ALA A 55 -1.94 1.92 10.17
CA ALA A 55 -0.63 2.51 10.31
C ALA A 55 0.11 1.89 11.50
N GLY A 56 0.92 0.88 11.26
CA GLY A 56 1.76 0.27 12.30
C GLY A 56 2.96 1.13 12.71
N GLU A 57 3.30 2.15 11.93
CA GLU A 57 4.36 3.12 12.21
C GLU A 57 4.06 4.47 11.54
N GLY A 58 4.70 5.55 12.02
CA GLY A 58 4.63 6.86 11.37
C GLY A 58 3.24 7.50 11.33
N VAL A 59 2.38 7.23 12.29
CA VAL A 59 0.97 7.66 12.35
C VAL A 59 0.80 9.17 12.15
N SER A 60 1.58 10.00 12.83
CA SER A 60 1.54 11.47 12.69
C SER A 60 1.89 11.91 11.26
N GLY A 61 2.88 11.26 10.66
CA GLY A 61 3.26 11.50 9.26
C GLY A 61 2.17 11.09 8.28
N ALA A 62 1.44 10.00 8.54
CA ALA A 62 0.32 9.57 7.69
C ALA A 62 -0.80 10.62 7.67
N ALA A 63 -1.22 11.11 8.83
CA ALA A 63 -2.25 12.15 8.94
C ALA A 63 -1.83 13.47 8.23
N GLN A 64 -0.57 13.86 8.36
CA GLN A 64 -0.04 15.04 7.66
C GLN A 64 -0.05 14.85 6.13
N ARG A 65 0.30 13.66 5.63
CA ARG A 65 0.25 13.35 4.19
C ARG A 65 -1.18 13.37 3.66
N VAL A 66 -2.14 12.81 4.40
CA VAL A 66 -3.57 12.89 4.03
C VAL A 66 -3.99 14.34 3.87
N LYS A 67 -3.67 15.21 4.84
CA LYS A 67 -4.02 16.64 4.78
C LYS A 67 -3.32 17.36 3.61
N ALA A 68 -2.05 17.04 3.35
CA ALA A 68 -1.31 17.61 2.22
C ALA A 68 -1.94 17.20 0.89
N TRP A 69 -2.31 15.92 0.75
CA TRP A 69 -3.00 15.39 -0.42
C TRP A 69 -4.36 16.07 -0.65
N GLU A 70 -5.18 16.23 0.40
CA GLU A 70 -6.46 16.95 0.33
C GLU A 70 -6.29 18.38 -0.16
N THR A 71 -5.23 19.04 0.30
CA THR A 71 -4.91 20.42 -0.11
C THR A 71 -4.47 20.45 -1.56
N GLN A 72 -3.59 19.55 -1.98
CA GLN A 72 -3.07 19.43 -3.35
C GLN A 72 -4.18 19.19 -4.37
N HIS A 73 -5.13 18.31 -4.06
CA HIS A 73 -6.22 17.93 -4.96
C HIS A 73 -7.49 18.78 -4.78
N ALA A 74 -7.49 19.73 -3.85
CA ALA A 74 -8.65 20.55 -3.48
C ALA A 74 -9.91 19.72 -3.17
N VAL A 75 -9.74 18.53 -2.57
CA VAL A 75 -10.82 17.60 -2.25
C VAL A 75 -10.57 16.88 -0.91
N GLY A 76 -11.57 16.84 -0.04
CA GLY A 76 -11.49 16.10 1.22
C GLY A 76 -11.83 14.61 1.03
N VAL A 77 -11.14 13.72 1.74
CA VAL A 77 -11.44 12.27 1.71
C VAL A 77 -12.67 11.91 2.56
N GLY A 78 -13.01 12.72 3.56
CA GLY A 78 -14.20 12.57 4.37
C GLY A 78 -14.32 11.19 5.03
N GLN A 79 -15.44 10.51 4.81
CA GLN A 79 -15.76 9.19 5.35
C GLN A 79 -15.29 8.03 4.42
N ASP A 80 -14.54 8.31 3.38
CA ASP A 80 -14.06 7.29 2.44
C ASP A 80 -12.70 6.70 2.88
N LEU A 81 -12.02 7.33 3.87
CA LEU A 81 -10.81 6.82 4.50
C LEU A 81 -11.02 6.61 6.00
N PHE A 82 -10.77 5.40 6.46
CA PHE A 82 -10.67 5.03 7.87
C PHE A 82 -9.21 4.78 8.22
N MET A 83 -8.79 5.13 9.44
CA MET A 83 -7.42 4.92 9.89
C MET A 83 -7.40 4.28 11.27
N ILE A 84 -6.60 3.21 11.41
CA ILE A 84 -6.24 2.64 12.71
C ILE A 84 -4.78 3.03 12.98
N PRO A 85 -4.51 3.85 14.02
CA PRO A 85 -3.19 4.40 14.29
C PRO A 85 -2.29 3.47 15.10
N GLU A 86 -2.46 2.17 14.95
CA GLU A 86 -1.68 1.14 15.65
C GLU A 86 -1.64 -0.17 14.85
N ALA A 87 -0.65 -1.01 15.15
CA ALA A 87 -0.51 -2.29 14.46
C ALA A 87 -1.59 -3.28 14.88
N VAL A 88 -2.23 -3.93 13.90
CA VAL A 88 -3.09 -5.11 14.10
C VAL A 88 -2.21 -6.35 14.00
N LEU A 89 -1.88 -6.98 15.12
CA LEU A 89 -0.93 -8.08 15.16
C LEU A 89 -1.48 -9.35 14.48
N LEU A 90 -0.64 -9.98 13.67
CA LEU A 90 -0.91 -11.28 13.03
C LEU A 90 -0.83 -12.44 14.03
N ALA A 91 -0.10 -12.28 15.13
CA ALA A 91 0.06 -13.26 16.19
C ALA A 91 -0.16 -12.62 17.56
N GLY A 92 -0.52 -13.43 18.54
CA GLY A 92 -0.76 -12.96 19.91
C GLY A 92 -2.05 -13.50 20.50
N SER A 93 -2.22 -13.33 21.80
CA SER A 93 -3.38 -13.87 22.56
C SER A 93 -4.72 -13.36 22.05
N ASP A 94 -4.76 -12.14 21.54
CA ASP A 94 -5.98 -11.47 21.13
C ASP A 94 -6.31 -11.60 19.63
N ALA A 95 -5.40 -12.15 18.83
CA ALA A 95 -5.59 -12.29 17.38
C ALA A 95 -6.90 -13.00 17.03
N HIS A 96 -7.27 -14.03 17.79
CA HIS A 96 -8.51 -14.79 17.58
C HIS A 96 -9.80 -13.96 17.75
N ARG A 97 -9.74 -12.80 18.43
CA ARG A 97 -10.88 -11.87 18.63
C ARG A 97 -10.76 -10.68 17.68
N VAL A 98 -9.56 -10.15 17.50
CA VAL A 98 -9.30 -8.92 16.72
C VAL A 98 -9.59 -9.14 15.23
N TRP A 99 -9.17 -10.26 14.65
CA TRP A 99 -9.36 -10.51 13.22
C TRP A 99 -10.82 -10.70 12.80
N PRO A 100 -11.67 -11.48 13.50
CA PRO A 100 -13.11 -11.52 13.20
C PRO A 100 -13.81 -10.18 13.42
N TRP A 101 -13.42 -9.43 14.45
CA TRP A 101 -13.94 -8.07 14.68
C TRP A 101 -13.56 -7.14 13.52
N LEU A 102 -12.31 -7.18 13.06
CA LEU A 102 -11.84 -6.39 11.92
C LEU A 102 -12.66 -6.72 10.67
N ALA A 103 -12.81 -7.99 10.34
CA ALA A 103 -13.58 -8.43 9.17
C ALA A 103 -15.04 -7.96 9.21
N ALA A 104 -15.69 -8.06 10.38
CA ALA A 104 -17.06 -7.59 10.58
C ALA A 104 -17.18 -6.07 10.38
N ASN A 105 -16.23 -5.27 10.91
CA ASN A 105 -16.23 -3.82 10.74
C ASN A 105 -15.91 -3.39 9.30
N VAL A 106 -14.95 -4.05 8.63
CA VAL A 106 -14.64 -3.82 7.21
C VAL A 106 -15.90 -4.01 6.36
N ARG A 107 -16.61 -5.13 6.58
CA ARG A 107 -17.86 -5.41 5.87
C ARG A 107 -18.98 -4.42 6.21
N ALA A 108 -19.17 -4.09 7.48
CA ALA A 108 -20.26 -3.21 7.95
C ALA A 108 -20.12 -1.76 7.44
N ASN A 109 -18.90 -1.34 7.12
CA ASN A 109 -18.62 0.00 6.60
C ASN A 109 -18.37 0.03 5.08
N ASP A 110 -18.67 -1.06 4.36
CA ASP A 110 -18.47 -1.18 2.90
C ASP A 110 -17.03 -0.81 2.46
N ILE A 111 -16.04 -1.21 3.27
CA ILE A 111 -14.63 -0.99 2.96
C ILE A 111 -14.21 -2.03 1.91
N GLY A 112 -13.72 -1.58 0.75
CA GLY A 112 -13.28 -2.47 -0.32
C GLY A 112 -11.78 -2.73 -0.36
N LEU A 113 -10.97 -1.96 0.42
CA LEU A 113 -9.53 -2.17 0.54
C LEU A 113 -9.06 -1.99 1.99
N VAL A 114 -8.30 -2.95 2.51
CA VAL A 114 -7.59 -2.85 3.78
C VAL A 114 -6.10 -2.82 3.53
N VAL A 115 -5.41 -1.81 4.03
CA VAL A 115 -3.96 -1.61 3.86
C VAL A 115 -3.24 -1.78 5.19
N PHE A 116 -2.21 -2.62 5.22
CA PHE A 116 -1.34 -2.85 6.36
C PHE A 116 0.04 -2.23 6.10
N ASP A 117 0.37 -1.15 6.76
CA ASP A 117 1.67 -0.45 6.62
C ASP A 117 2.39 -0.39 7.98
N THR A 118 3.42 -1.21 8.21
CA THR A 118 4.02 -2.21 7.32
C THR A 118 3.79 -3.64 7.84
N LEU A 119 3.97 -4.65 6.98
CA LEU A 119 3.89 -6.07 7.40
C LEU A 119 4.79 -6.38 8.58
N ALA A 120 6.01 -5.85 8.61
CA ALA A 120 6.95 -6.05 9.72
C ALA A 120 6.37 -5.64 11.09
N ARG A 121 5.56 -4.58 11.13
CA ARG A 121 4.89 -4.13 12.37
C ARG A 121 3.71 -5.03 12.76
N MET A 122 3.05 -5.62 11.80
CA MET A 122 1.95 -6.56 12.05
C MET A 122 2.47 -7.95 12.42
N ALA A 123 3.66 -8.33 11.93
CA ALA A 123 4.27 -9.65 12.09
C ALA A 123 5.10 -9.81 13.37
N VAL A 124 4.95 -8.93 14.36
CA VAL A 124 5.66 -9.06 15.65
C VAL A 124 5.36 -10.42 16.27
N GLY A 125 6.43 -11.18 16.58
CA GLY A 125 6.34 -12.55 17.10
C GLY A 125 6.28 -13.64 16.01
N LEU A 126 6.33 -13.29 14.73
CA LEU A 126 6.50 -14.20 13.59
C LEU A 126 7.88 -14.00 12.96
N ASP A 127 8.44 -15.08 12.41
CA ASP A 127 9.66 -15.01 11.59
C ASP A 127 9.28 -14.82 10.10
N GLU A 128 9.61 -13.66 9.54
CA GLU A 128 9.36 -13.33 8.13
C GLU A 128 10.07 -14.30 7.17
N ASN A 129 11.12 -15.02 7.59
CA ASN A 129 11.82 -16.01 6.78
C ASN A 129 11.20 -17.40 6.87
N SER A 130 10.33 -17.63 7.86
CA SER A 130 9.63 -18.90 8.05
C SER A 130 8.45 -19.02 7.10
N ALA A 131 8.48 -20.03 6.22
CA ALA A 131 7.34 -20.34 5.36
C ALA A 131 6.08 -20.69 6.16
N GLN A 132 6.24 -21.31 7.33
CA GLN A 132 5.14 -21.65 8.23
C GLN A 132 4.48 -20.40 8.81
N ASP A 133 5.26 -19.43 9.27
CA ASP A 133 4.72 -18.21 9.88
C ASP A 133 4.12 -17.27 8.83
N MET A 134 4.78 -17.12 7.69
CA MET A 134 4.21 -16.36 6.58
C MET A 134 2.96 -17.05 6.00
N GLY A 135 2.89 -18.38 6.01
CA GLY A 135 1.67 -19.10 5.66
C GLY A 135 0.50 -18.81 6.60
N LYS A 136 0.76 -18.65 7.92
CA LYS A 136 -0.27 -18.21 8.88
C LYS A 136 -0.74 -16.78 8.58
N ALA A 137 0.19 -15.86 8.30
CA ALA A 137 -0.13 -14.48 7.92
C ALA A 137 -1.02 -14.42 6.66
N VAL A 138 -0.64 -15.13 5.61
CA VAL A 138 -1.43 -15.28 4.38
C VAL A 138 -2.83 -15.83 4.69
N GLY A 139 -2.92 -16.87 5.53
CA GLY A 139 -4.20 -17.44 5.95
C GLY A 139 -5.13 -16.43 6.64
N LEU A 140 -4.58 -15.50 7.44
CA LEU A 140 -5.36 -14.42 8.07
C LEU A 140 -5.82 -13.38 7.04
N PHE A 141 -4.97 -12.99 6.10
CA PHE A 141 -5.34 -12.06 5.03
C PHE A 141 -6.42 -12.67 4.11
N ASP A 142 -6.29 -13.94 3.72
CA ASP A 142 -7.29 -14.62 2.92
C ASP A 142 -8.63 -14.76 3.64
N ARG A 143 -8.59 -15.02 4.95
CA ARG A 143 -9.78 -15.05 5.78
C ARG A 143 -10.45 -13.67 5.84
N LEU A 144 -9.68 -12.61 6.07
CA LEU A 144 -10.20 -11.23 6.04
C LEU A 144 -10.88 -10.93 4.71
N ARG A 145 -10.22 -11.21 3.59
CA ARG A 145 -10.78 -11.03 2.24
C ARG A 145 -12.09 -11.78 2.05
N LYS A 146 -12.11 -13.06 2.44
CA LYS A 146 -13.28 -13.92 2.29
C LYS A 146 -14.47 -13.46 3.15
N GLU A 147 -14.22 -13.07 4.38
CA GLU A 147 -15.28 -12.68 5.35
C GLU A 147 -15.80 -11.26 5.09
N SER A 148 -14.95 -10.34 4.62
CA SER A 148 -15.33 -8.94 4.39
C SER A 148 -15.70 -8.63 2.94
N GLY A 149 -15.13 -9.34 1.98
CA GLY A 149 -15.21 -9.03 0.54
C GLY A 149 -14.22 -7.96 0.08
N ALA A 150 -13.39 -7.41 0.98
CA ALA A 150 -12.38 -6.41 0.67
C ALA A 150 -11.11 -7.04 0.07
N GLY A 151 -10.36 -6.27 -0.72
CA GLY A 151 -8.95 -6.57 -1.01
C GLY A 151 -8.06 -6.29 0.19
N VAL A 152 -6.88 -6.90 0.21
CA VAL A 152 -5.84 -6.65 1.21
C VAL A 152 -4.56 -6.23 0.51
N MET A 153 -3.99 -5.12 0.95
CA MET A 153 -2.69 -4.63 0.50
C MET A 153 -1.71 -4.62 1.69
N VAL A 154 -0.53 -5.19 1.51
CA VAL A 154 0.53 -5.14 2.50
C VAL A 154 1.71 -4.31 2.00
N VAL A 155 2.22 -3.41 2.83
CA VAL A 155 3.47 -2.70 2.57
C VAL A 155 4.60 -3.48 3.21
N HIS A 156 5.61 -3.83 2.41
CA HIS A 156 6.69 -4.67 2.90
C HIS A 156 8.06 -4.22 2.39
N HIS A 157 9.12 -4.59 3.10
CA HIS A 157 10.47 -4.25 2.71
C HIS A 157 11.07 -5.29 1.75
N THR A 158 11.86 -4.82 0.78
CA THR A 158 12.72 -5.72 -0.01
C THR A 158 13.96 -6.14 0.80
N LYS A 159 14.64 -7.20 0.37
CA LYS A 159 15.98 -7.53 0.85
C LYS A 159 16.94 -6.41 0.45
N ARG A 160 17.94 -6.15 1.30
CA ARG A 160 18.97 -5.14 1.01
C ARG A 160 19.70 -5.47 -0.28
N GLY A 161 19.67 -4.56 -1.26
CA GLY A 161 20.28 -4.75 -2.57
C GLY A 161 19.52 -5.69 -3.52
N ALA A 162 18.24 -5.99 -3.24
CA ALA A 162 17.39 -6.78 -4.12
C ALA A 162 16.06 -6.08 -4.38
N GLU A 163 15.48 -6.33 -5.54
CA GLU A 163 14.18 -5.82 -5.96
C GLU A 163 13.01 -6.75 -5.56
N THR A 164 13.30 -7.86 -4.87
CA THR A 164 12.30 -8.83 -4.42
C THR A 164 11.93 -8.62 -2.96
N ALA A 165 10.69 -8.96 -2.59
CA ALA A 165 10.21 -8.92 -1.22
C ALA A 165 11.17 -9.67 -0.26
N ARG A 166 11.36 -9.09 0.93
CA ARG A 166 12.13 -9.73 2.01
C ARG A 166 11.35 -10.93 2.57
N GLY A 167 12.07 -11.94 3.04
CA GLY A 167 11.50 -13.05 3.77
C GLY A 167 11.15 -14.27 2.92
N SER A 168 10.18 -15.05 3.38
CA SER A 168 9.78 -16.31 2.78
C SER A 168 9.05 -16.11 1.44
N SER A 169 9.32 -17.00 0.47
CA SER A 169 8.58 -17.08 -0.80
C SER A 169 7.09 -17.41 -0.64
N ALA A 170 6.65 -17.86 0.55
CA ALA A 170 5.25 -18.16 0.82
C ALA A 170 4.33 -16.95 0.67
N LEU A 171 4.76 -15.76 1.14
CA LEU A 171 3.99 -14.53 0.93
C LEU A 171 3.94 -14.18 -0.57
N PHE A 172 5.11 -14.12 -1.23
CA PHE A 172 5.17 -13.79 -2.66
C PHE A 172 4.33 -14.75 -3.51
N GLY A 173 4.38 -16.06 -3.21
CA GLY A 173 3.57 -17.08 -3.89
C GLY A 173 2.06 -16.83 -3.78
N ALA A 174 1.60 -16.29 -2.66
CA ALA A 174 0.19 -16.03 -2.38
C ALA A 174 -0.33 -14.72 -3.01
N LEU A 175 0.54 -13.75 -3.33
CA LEU A 175 0.12 -12.47 -3.90
C LEU A 175 -0.54 -12.65 -5.26
N ASP A 176 -1.60 -11.91 -5.51
CA ASP A 176 -2.25 -11.76 -6.81
C ASP A 176 -1.54 -10.65 -7.63
N SER A 177 -1.13 -9.54 -6.98
CA SER A 177 -0.32 -8.47 -7.58
C SER A 177 0.78 -7.99 -6.64
N GLU A 178 1.92 -7.57 -7.21
CA GLU A 178 3.03 -6.93 -6.51
C GLU A 178 3.49 -5.68 -7.27
N VAL A 179 3.70 -4.61 -6.54
CA VAL A 179 4.23 -3.35 -7.04
C VAL A 179 5.52 -3.03 -6.30
N LEU A 180 6.60 -2.84 -7.04
CA LEU A 180 7.88 -2.38 -6.53
C LEU A 180 7.94 -0.85 -6.54
N VAL A 181 8.34 -0.26 -5.43
CA VAL A 181 8.66 1.16 -5.30
C VAL A 181 10.17 1.27 -5.07
N ARG A 182 10.87 1.86 -6.03
CA ARG A 182 12.32 2.07 -5.96
C ARG A 182 12.69 3.51 -6.33
N LYS A 183 13.85 3.94 -5.88
CA LYS A 183 14.42 5.21 -6.36
C LYS A 183 14.75 5.06 -7.84
N ALA A 184 14.46 6.10 -8.62
CA ALA A 184 14.94 6.16 -9.99
C ALA A 184 16.48 6.24 -10.01
N ASP A 185 17.10 5.79 -11.09
CA ASP A 185 18.53 5.92 -11.28
C ASP A 185 18.94 7.39 -11.41
N GLU A 186 20.15 7.75 -10.93
CA GLU A 186 20.64 9.14 -10.83
C GLU A 186 20.70 9.87 -12.19
N ASP A 187 20.69 9.14 -13.30
CA ASP A 187 20.69 9.72 -14.66
C ASP A 187 19.34 10.35 -15.07
N ASP A 188 18.27 10.06 -14.34
CA ASP A 188 16.90 10.57 -14.59
C ASP A 188 16.49 11.71 -13.65
N ASP A 189 17.37 12.10 -12.74
CA ASP A 189 17.20 13.27 -11.90
C ASP A 189 17.34 14.53 -12.77
N GLY A 190 16.22 15.02 -13.29
CA GLY A 190 16.16 16.31 -13.98
C GLY A 190 16.86 17.37 -13.14
N GLU A 191 17.93 17.98 -13.68
CA GLU A 191 18.72 19.02 -13.00
C GLU A 191 17.77 20.05 -12.37
N GLY A 192 17.68 20.06 -11.03
CA GLY A 192 16.97 21.09 -10.26
C GLY A 192 15.66 20.68 -9.59
N SER A 193 15.26 19.41 -9.57
CA SER A 193 14.06 18.99 -8.83
C SER A 193 14.34 18.85 -7.33
N ASP A 194 13.65 19.63 -6.49
CA ASP A 194 13.71 19.56 -5.01
C ASP A 194 12.91 18.35 -4.49
N GLY A 195 13.14 17.14 -5.05
CA GLY A 195 12.39 15.94 -4.74
C GLY A 195 13.14 14.64 -5.01
N LEU A 196 12.60 13.53 -4.52
CA LEU A 196 13.08 12.18 -4.76
C LEU A 196 12.31 11.57 -5.94
N ALA A 197 12.98 11.29 -7.05
CA ALA A 197 12.43 10.52 -8.16
C ALA A 197 12.24 9.06 -7.75
N VAL A 198 11.07 8.51 -8.04
CA VAL A 198 10.65 7.17 -7.63
C VAL A 198 9.96 6.47 -8.80
N GLU A 199 10.37 5.26 -9.07
CA GLU A 199 9.71 4.35 -10.00
C GLU A 199 8.74 3.43 -9.26
N VAL A 200 7.56 3.26 -9.82
CA VAL A 200 6.50 2.37 -9.36
C VAL A 200 6.24 1.34 -10.44
N VAL A 201 6.68 0.11 -10.21
CA VAL A 201 6.72 -0.94 -11.24
C VAL A 201 5.85 -2.13 -10.83
N SER A 202 4.97 -2.58 -11.73
CA SER A 202 4.23 -3.83 -11.57
C SER A 202 5.17 -5.02 -11.80
N THR A 203 5.57 -5.72 -10.74
CA THR A 203 6.51 -6.86 -10.78
C THR A 203 5.81 -8.21 -10.77
N LYS A 204 4.56 -8.25 -10.34
CA LYS A 204 3.73 -9.46 -10.39
C LYS A 204 2.27 -9.11 -10.67
N GLN A 205 1.69 -9.84 -11.62
CA GLN A 205 0.25 -9.90 -11.90
C GLN A 205 -0.12 -11.35 -12.17
N LYS A 206 -1.09 -11.89 -11.42
CA LYS A 206 -1.47 -13.29 -11.58
C LYS A 206 -2.28 -13.55 -12.86
N ASN A 207 -3.04 -12.56 -13.29
CA ASN A 207 -4.01 -12.67 -14.36
C ASN A 207 -3.75 -11.73 -15.55
N ALA A 208 -2.59 -11.03 -15.58
CA ALA A 208 -2.26 -10.06 -16.61
C ALA A 208 -0.74 -9.97 -16.84
N PRO A 209 -0.29 -9.32 -17.93
CA PRO A 209 1.12 -8.98 -18.11
C PRO A 209 1.64 -8.08 -16.99
N VAL A 210 2.91 -8.19 -16.69
CA VAL A 210 3.67 -7.31 -15.77
C VAL A 210 4.42 -6.24 -16.55
N GLY A 211 5.03 -5.27 -15.84
CA GLY A 211 5.91 -4.27 -16.42
C GLY A 211 5.26 -2.90 -16.63
N THR A 212 4.03 -2.69 -16.11
CA THR A 212 3.50 -1.32 -16.01
C THR A 212 4.41 -0.53 -15.08
N GLU A 213 4.92 0.60 -15.58
CA GLU A 213 5.86 1.48 -14.90
C GLU A 213 5.31 2.89 -14.84
N THR A 214 5.45 3.54 -13.70
CA THR A 214 4.97 4.90 -13.46
C THR A 214 6.03 5.66 -12.67
N ASN A 215 6.52 6.77 -13.21
CA ASN A 215 7.48 7.63 -12.55
C ASN A 215 6.76 8.73 -11.78
N VAL A 216 7.14 8.89 -10.51
CA VAL A 216 6.60 9.90 -9.62
C VAL A 216 7.71 10.61 -8.85
N TRP A 217 7.43 11.81 -8.35
CA TRP A 217 8.33 12.59 -7.51
C TRP A 217 7.74 12.76 -6.12
N LEU A 218 8.56 12.50 -5.11
CA LEU A 218 8.25 12.80 -3.72
C LEU A 218 8.86 14.16 -3.36
N GLN A 219 8.02 15.15 -3.19
CA GLN A 219 8.42 16.53 -2.95
C GLN A 219 7.88 17.06 -1.62
N SER A 220 8.53 18.07 -1.06
CA SER A 220 7.98 18.81 0.07
C SER A 220 6.87 19.73 -0.41
N GLY A 221 5.69 19.61 0.18
CA GLY A 221 4.53 20.43 -0.17
C GLY A 221 3.45 20.39 0.91
N HIS A 222 2.74 21.48 1.08
CA HIS A 222 1.60 21.58 2.02
C HIS A 222 1.91 21.11 3.45
N GLY A 223 3.17 21.28 3.89
CA GLY A 223 3.66 20.89 5.23
C GLY A 223 3.96 19.39 5.38
N SER A 224 4.05 18.63 4.29
CA SER A 224 4.39 17.22 4.30
C SER A 224 5.07 16.79 2.98
N VAL A 225 5.18 15.49 2.75
CA VAL A 225 5.58 14.91 1.46
C VAL A 225 4.34 14.71 0.60
N ILE A 226 4.39 15.20 -0.62
CA ILE A 226 3.39 15.01 -1.67
C ILE A 226 3.97 14.20 -2.82
N VAL A 227 3.11 13.53 -3.58
CA VAL A 227 3.46 12.76 -4.77
C VAL A 227 2.99 13.52 -6.00
N THR A 228 3.91 13.81 -6.92
CA THR A 228 3.63 14.51 -8.18
C THR A 228 4.07 13.66 -9.37
N ASP A 229 3.62 13.99 -10.56
CA ASP A 229 4.21 13.47 -11.80
C ASP A 229 5.47 14.28 -12.19
N ALA A 230 6.16 13.83 -13.25
CA ALA A 230 7.40 14.46 -13.74
C ALA A 230 7.28 15.96 -14.07
N ASN A 231 6.05 16.43 -14.29
CA ASN A 231 5.77 17.82 -14.67
C ASN A 231 5.20 18.64 -13.52
N GLY A 232 5.23 18.11 -12.29
CA GLY A 232 4.63 18.78 -11.13
C GLY A 232 3.10 18.73 -11.12
N GLY A 233 2.48 17.93 -11.97
CA GLY A 233 1.04 17.69 -12.02
C GLY A 233 0.56 16.85 -10.83
N THR A 234 -0.72 16.95 -10.52
CA THR A 234 -1.38 16.21 -9.43
C THR A 234 -2.08 14.97 -9.94
#